data_1b1d6bbc764806b5f990936672c91fdb
#
_entry.id   1b1d6bbc764806b5f990936672c91fdb
#
_cell.length_a   1.000
_cell.length_b   1.000
_cell.length_c   1.000
_cell.angle_alpha   90.00
_cell.angle_beta   90.00
_cell.angle_gamma   90.00
#
_symmetry.space_group_name_H-M   'P 1'
#
loop_
_entity.id
_entity.type
_entity.pdbx_description
1 polymer ?
#
loop_
_entity_poly.entity_id
_entity_poly.type
_entity_poly.pdbx_seq_one_letter_code
_entity_poly.pdbx_strand_id
1 'polypeptide(L)'
;MRSKALPGWAHTLCTAAAALVFLLAYELVVYRVPVTEIFLPVSSWSDEVIYSKQLAAAVQYGAPQGYFGFNESHAAVGTYAAWGPAVFLVYALPGLLLRGQNAFLWCNLLFVVLGWTFFARAARLGWKRQLAFAAALAAMNAPIRYVFSAMQEPLHYALMLAVLGCGILARRDKSRAAWAGLCVLCAVATLVRPYEAVLWLFPLALCRQDRRRIAVCVAGGAVSLGGTLVLMSKFYAPYFFTNVDVSPLQELARGQVVSAVRDVAHKLLDALRTVAEMLADQLANRSGGQYLLFFLLLGVTLVCLIVDARAGRPVFWKGCAAVTAVIVFLALLLMYRPVEGSRHTLVLDVLLLTALLVEDARPAAGTAAAALVLAALGVLNLANGFTMPRYSAEWDAAVQQIEAALTESRSAVTSADPWDSTVAYAFGDPVHCGLLYGVPDGMGIQFDEAAYLTDPAHEIHSRYVLTAADTPTAARLQADGWMVLYESDRGVLYER
;
A
#
# COMPACT_ATOMS: atom_id res chain seq x y z
N MET A 1 -37.39 22.32 -20.99
CA MET A 1 -36.04 22.24 -21.63
C MET A 1 -35.42 20.89 -21.27
N ARG A 2 -35.31 19.94 -22.22
CA ARG A 2 -34.54 18.72 -22.02
C ARG A 2 -33.07 19.12 -22.08
N SER A 3 -32.33 19.07 -20.95
CA SER A 3 -30.90 19.28 -20.95
C SER A 3 -30.29 18.24 -21.89
N LYS A 4 -29.59 18.69 -22.94
CA LYS A 4 -28.83 17.78 -23.82
C LYS A 4 -27.84 17.04 -22.95
N ALA A 5 -27.96 15.71 -22.86
CA ALA A 5 -27.00 14.89 -22.13
C ALA A 5 -25.60 15.12 -22.71
N LEU A 6 -24.63 15.33 -21.84
CA LEU A 6 -23.23 15.51 -22.24
C LEU A 6 -22.76 14.29 -23.07
N PRO A 7 -21.93 14.50 -24.11
CA PRO A 7 -21.28 13.40 -24.83
C PRO A 7 -20.53 12.48 -23.87
N GLY A 8 -20.47 11.19 -24.17
CA GLY A 8 -19.86 10.20 -23.27
C GLY A 8 -18.43 10.51 -22.85
N TRP A 9 -17.61 11.07 -23.74
CA TRP A 9 -16.24 11.51 -23.44
C TRP A 9 -16.21 12.71 -22.49
N ALA A 10 -17.10 13.67 -22.66
CA ALA A 10 -17.19 14.84 -21.77
C ALA A 10 -17.57 14.45 -20.35
N HIS A 11 -18.51 13.49 -20.20
CA HIS A 11 -18.84 12.95 -18.88
C HIS A 11 -17.63 12.25 -18.23
N THR A 12 -16.82 11.54 -19.01
CA THR A 12 -15.59 10.89 -18.52
C THR A 12 -14.59 11.93 -18.02
N LEU A 13 -14.32 12.98 -18.80
CA LEU A 13 -13.43 14.06 -18.41
C LEU A 13 -13.93 14.81 -17.16
N CYS A 14 -15.24 15.10 -17.10
CA CYS A 14 -15.83 15.73 -15.91
C CYS A 14 -15.69 14.84 -14.66
N THR A 15 -15.84 13.51 -14.78
CA THR A 15 -15.64 12.58 -13.66
C THR A 15 -14.19 12.58 -13.20
N ALA A 16 -13.23 12.50 -14.12
CA ALA A 16 -11.80 12.55 -13.79
C ALA A 16 -11.41 13.89 -13.14
N ALA A 17 -11.85 14.99 -13.71
CA ALA A 17 -11.60 16.32 -13.16
C ALA A 17 -12.22 16.48 -11.76
N ALA A 18 -13.44 16.02 -11.55
CA ALA A 18 -14.09 16.07 -10.24
C ALA A 18 -13.36 15.24 -9.18
N ALA A 19 -12.88 14.03 -9.53
CA ALA A 19 -12.08 13.19 -8.65
C ALA A 19 -10.76 13.88 -8.29
N LEU A 20 -10.05 14.42 -9.27
CA LEU A 20 -8.81 15.17 -9.07
C LEU A 20 -9.02 16.38 -8.15
N VAL A 21 -10.01 17.22 -8.46
CA VAL A 21 -10.32 18.41 -7.65
C VAL A 21 -10.71 18.02 -6.23
N PHE A 22 -11.50 16.96 -6.05
CA PHE A 22 -11.87 16.48 -4.72
C PHE A 22 -10.64 16.08 -3.90
N LEU A 23 -9.73 15.27 -4.47
CA LEU A 23 -8.53 14.80 -3.76
C LEU A 23 -7.60 15.98 -3.41
N LEU A 24 -7.33 16.87 -4.37
CA LEU A 24 -6.51 18.07 -4.12
C LEU A 24 -7.14 18.99 -3.08
N ALA A 25 -8.46 19.24 -3.19
CA ALA A 25 -9.15 20.06 -2.21
C ALA A 25 -9.12 19.46 -0.80
N TYR A 26 -9.15 18.12 -0.69
CA TYR A 26 -9.05 17.44 0.59
C TYR A 26 -7.68 17.65 1.24
N GLU A 27 -6.60 17.54 0.49
CA GLU A 27 -5.23 17.83 0.96
C GLU A 27 -5.10 19.29 1.45
N LEU A 28 -5.58 20.24 0.63
CA LEU A 28 -5.47 21.67 0.93
C LEU A 28 -6.33 22.11 2.13
N VAL A 29 -7.55 21.59 2.24
CA VAL A 29 -8.54 22.08 3.22
C VAL A 29 -8.52 21.26 4.50
N VAL A 30 -8.48 19.92 4.39
CA VAL A 30 -8.56 19.01 5.54
C VAL A 30 -7.20 18.79 6.16
N TYR A 31 -6.20 18.42 5.35
CA TYR A 31 -4.84 18.22 5.85
C TYR A 31 -4.03 19.51 5.94
N ARG A 32 -4.53 20.62 5.37
CA ARG A 32 -3.89 21.93 5.39
C ARG A 32 -2.46 21.94 4.82
N VAL A 33 -2.22 21.05 3.86
CA VAL A 33 -0.93 20.97 3.18
C VAL A 33 -0.81 22.14 2.20
N PRO A 34 0.28 22.93 2.22
CA PRO A 34 0.52 23.99 1.24
C PRO A 34 0.56 23.46 -0.18
N VAL A 35 0.10 24.24 -1.16
CA VAL A 35 0.08 23.84 -2.58
C VAL A 35 1.46 23.37 -3.07
N THR A 36 2.52 24.03 -2.61
CA THR A 36 3.91 23.72 -2.96
C THR A 36 4.40 22.40 -2.37
N GLU A 37 3.71 21.87 -1.35
CA GLU A 37 4.13 20.68 -0.60
C GLU A 37 3.26 19.45 -0.87
N ILE A 38 2.16 19.57 -1.61
CA ILE A 38 1.23 18.45 -1.86
C ILE A 38 1.94 17.21 -2.43
N PHE A 39 2.93 17.42 -3.29
CA PHE A 39 3.69 16.35 -3.92
C PHE A 39 5.06 16.12 -3.29
N LEU A 40 5.32 16.70 -2.14
CA LEU A 40 6.47 16.33 -1.35
C LEU A 40 6.18 15.05 -0.57
N PRO A 41 7.16 14.18 -0.38
CA PRO A 41 6.99 12.95 0.37
C PRO A 41 6.60 13.23 1.83
N VAL A 42 5.88 12.28 2.45
CA VAL A 42 5.62 12.32 3.89
C VAL A 42 6.91 11.96 4.62
N SER A 43 7.31 12.75 5.60
CA SER A 43 8.63 12.63 6.23
C SER A 43 8.77 11.49 7.24
N SER A 44 7.66 10.88 7.66
CA SER A 44 7.64 10.00 8.84
C SER A 44 7.60 8.49 8.54
N TRP A 45 7.52 8.08 7.27
CA TRP A 45 7.38 6.68 6.92
C TRP A 45 8.60 6.13 6.17
N SER A 46 9.31 5.21 6.79
CA SER A 46 10.47 4.54 6.18
C SER A 46 10.10 3.79 4.88
N ASP A 47 8.91 3.16 4.83
CA ASP A 47 8.41 2.47 3.65
C ASP A 47 8.32 3.39 2.42
N GLU A 48 7.94 4.67 2.60
CA GLU A 48 7.86 5.64 1.50
C GLU A 48 9.22 5.89 0.86
N VAL A 49 10.23 6.06 1.69
CA VAL A 49 11.61 6.26 1.21
C VAL A 49 12.05 5.06 0.40
N ILE A 50 11.86 3.86 0.95
CA ILE A 50 12.22 2.60 0.28
C ILE A 50 11.54 2.51 -1.08
N TYR A 51 10.23 2.72 -1.15
CA TYR A 51 9.49 2.61 -2.41
C TYR A 51 9.90 3.66 -3.43
N SER A 52 10.09 4.91 -3.00
CA SER A 52 10.53 5.99 -3.88
C SER A 52 11.92 5.73 -4.44
N LYS A 53 12.88 5.34 -3.59
CA LYS A 53 14.25 5.07 -4.00
C LYS A 53 14.36 3.84 -4.90
N GLN A 54 13.65 2.77 -4.60
CA GLN A 54 13.64 1.59 -5.45
C GLN A 54 12.97 1.86 -6.81
N LEU A 55 11.92 2.68 -6.87
CA LEU A 55 11.31 3.09 -8.13
C LEU A 55 12.29 3.93 -8.96
N ALA A 56 12.92 4.93 -8.35
CA ALA A 56 13.90 5.78 -9.01
C ALA A 56 15.07 4.96 -9.60
N ALA A 57 15.62 4.05 -8.80
CA ALA A 57 16.67 3.14 -9.24
C ALA A 57 16.19 2.19 -10.36
N ALA A 58 14.99 1.62 -10.26
CA ALA A 58 14.45 0.75 -11.29
C ALA A 58 14.20 1.50 -12.62
N VAL A 59 13.76 2.75 -12.56
CA VAL A 59 13.54 3.59 -13.75
C VAL A 59 14.87 4.01 -14.39
N GLN A 60 15.87 4.36 -13.59
CA GLN A 60 17.15 4.86 -14.07
C GLN A 60 18.09 3.75 -14.54
N TYR A 61 18.13 2.62 -13.84
CA TYR A 61 19.09 1.54 -14.04
C TYR A 61 18.47 0.22 -14.48
N GLY A 62 17.14 0.13 -14.57
CA GLY A 62 16.40 -1.10 -14.92
C GLY A 62 16.28 -2.12 -13.78
N ALA A 63 16.92 -1.88 -12.63
CA ALA A 63 16.88 -2.74 -11.45
C ALA A 63 17.16 -1.92 -10.19
N PRO A 64 16.80 -2.41 -8.98
CA PRO A 64 17.26 -1.78 -7.75
C PRO A 64 18.79 -1.82 -7.70
N GLN A 65 19.39 -0.71 -7.30
CA GLN A 65 20.83 -0.59 -7.16
C GLN A 65 21.25 -0.82 -5.71
N GLY A 66 22.43 -1.41 -5.49
CA GLY A 66 22.97 -1.64 -4.18
C GLY A 66 22.17 -2.67 -3.36
N TYR A 67 22.30 -2.57 -2.05
CA TYR A 67 21.65 -3.46 -1.10
C TYR A 67 20.40 -2.79 -0.53
N PHE A 68 19.24 -3.40 -0.75
CA PHE A 68 18.01 -2.99 -0.09
C PHE A 68 17.59 -4.12 0.84
N GLY A 69 17.72 -3.93 2.16
CA GLY A 69 17.41 -5.01 3.11
C GLY A 69 17.44 -4.54 4.56
N PHE A 70 17.35 -5.51 5.45
CA PHE A 70 17.43 -5.31 6.90
C PHE A 70 18.65 -6.06 7.42
N ASN A 71 19.52 -5.36 8.12
CA ASN A 71 20.80 -5.78 8.61
C ASN A 71 21.75 -6.29 7.50
N GLU A 72 22.98 -5.89 7.56
CA GLU A 72 23.99 -6.25 6.54
C GLU A 72 24.17 -7.75 6.36
N SER A 73 23.95 -8.55 7.44
CA SER A 73 24.00 -10.00 7.38
C SER A 73 22.98 -10.64 6.43
N HIS A 74 21.93 -9.92 6.06
CA HIS A 74 20.87 -10.36 5.17
C HIS A 74 20.88 -9.60 3.84
N ALA A 75 21.87 -8.75 3.62
CA ALA A 75 21.95 -7.93 2.42
C ALA A 75 22.22 -8.78 1.16
N ALA A 76 21.57 -8.41 0.07
CA ALA A 76 21.81 -9.00 -1.24
C ALA A 76 21.65 -7.95 -2.34
N VAL A 77 22.65 -7.83 -3.21
CA VAL A 77 22.63 -6.86 -4.33
C VAL A 77 21.47 -7.17 -5.29
N GLY A 78 20.75 -6.14 -5.69
CA GLY A 78 19.66 -6.26 -6.67
C GLY A 78 18.37 -6.82 -6.11
N THR A 79 18.26 -6.98 -4.79
CA THR A 79 17.01 -7.39 -4.13
C THR A 79 16.13 -6.20 -3.79
N TYR A 80 14.84 -6.46 -3.61
CA TYR A 80 13.85 -5.48 -3.21
C TYR A 80 13.57 -5.60 -1.71
N ALA A 81 13.55 -4.48 -1.00
CA ALA A 81 13.23 -4.46 0.43
C ALA A 81 11.74 -4.72 0.69
N ALA A 82 10.87 -4.44 -0.27
CA ALA A 82 9.43 -4.61 -0.11
C ALA A 82 8.75 -5.00 -1.43
N TRP A 83 7.90 -6.01 -1.37
CA TRP A 83 6.91 -6.44 -2.38
C TRP A 83 7.38 -6.55 -3.84
N GLY A 84 8.66 -6.80 -4.07
CA GLY A 84 9.27 -7.30 -5.27
C GLY A 84 9.02 -6.58 -6.59
N PRO A 85 9.53 -7.18 -7.68
CA PRO A 85 9.60 -6.51 -8.97
C PRO A 85 8.23 -6.18 -9.58
N ALA A 86 7.18 -6.94 -9.28
CA ALA A 86 5.87 -6.75 -9.90
C ALA A 86 5.26 -5.37 -9.59
N VAL A 87 5.41 -4.88 -8.36
CA VAL A 87 4.96 -3.54 -7.96
C VAL A 87 5.68 -2.49 -8.78
N PHE A 88 7.01 -2.53 -8.78
CA PHE A 88 7.83 -1.52 -9.45
C PHE A 88 7.63 -1.53 -10.96
N LEU A 89 7.36 -2.68 -11.57
CA LEU A 89 7.04 -2.76 -12.99
C LEU A 89 5.76 -1.97 -13.33
N VAL A 90 4.73 -2.04 -12.47
CA VAL A 90 3.49 -1.27 -12.66
C VAL A 90 3.74 0.23 -12.55
N TYR A 91 4.56 0.66 -11.58
CA TYR A 91 4.92 2.06 -11.40
C TYR A 91 5.96 2.56 -12.39
N ALA A 92 6.84 1.71 -12.90
CA ALA A 92 7.92 2.10 -13.80
C ALA A 92 7.40 2.69 -15.11
N LEU A 93 6.31 2.16 -15.68
CA LEU A 93 5.74 2.68 -16.92
C LEU A 93 5.38 4.18 -16.83
N PRO A 94 4.51 4.62 -15.88
CA PRO A 94 4.27 6.05 -15.70
C PRO A 94 5.48 6.78 -15.09
N GLY A 95 6.29 6.12 -14.28
CA GLY A 95 7.52 6.67 -13.69
C GLY A 95 8.56 7.10 -14.70
N LEU A 96 8.66 6.43 -15.85
CA LEU A 96 9.51 6.86 -16.98
C LEU A 96 9.14 8.25 -17.49
N LEU A 97 7.86 8.65 -17.39
CA LEU A 97 7.37 9.95 -17.82
C LEU A 97 7.44 11.00 -16.70
N LEU A 98 7.26 10.56 -15.45
CA LEU A 98 7.13 11.40 -14.27
C LEU A 98 8.40 11.43 -13.41
N ARG A 99 9.55 11.44 -14.00
CA ARG A 99 10.87 11.32 -13.35
C ARG A 99 11.00 12.16 -12.07
N GLY A 100 11.75 11.61 -11.09
CA GLY A 100 12.12 12.28 -9.84
C GLY A 100 11.50 11.64 -8.60
N GLN A 101 11.87 12.17 -7.43
CA GLN A 101 11.45 11.65 -6.11
C GLN A 101 9.93 11.61 -5.93
N ASN A 102 9.21 12.48 -6.64
CA ASN A 102 7.74 12.59 -6.53
C ASN A 102 6.98 11.71 -7.52
N ALA A 103 7.68 10.94 -8.36
CA ALA A 103 7.06 10.11 -9.39
C ALA A 103 6.03 9.13 -8.80
N PHE A 104 6.33 8.57 -7.62
CA PHE A 104 5.44 7.63 -6.94
C PHE A 104 4.11 8.28 -6.55
N LEU A 105 4.14 9.49 -5.97
CA LEU A 105 2.95 10.25 -5.57
C LEU A 105 2.06 10.59 -6.77
N TRP A 106 2.68 11.06 -7.87
CA TRP A 106 1.97 11.32 -9.11
C TRP A 106 1.32 10.07 -9.69
N CYS A 107 2.02 8.93 -9.65
CA CYS A 107 1.48 7.64 -10.09
C CYS A 107 0.25 7.26 -9.24
N ASN A 108 0.32 7.41 -7.93
CA ASN A 108 -0.76 7.10 -7.01
C ASN A 108 -2.01 7.92 -7.30
N LEU A 109 -1.86 9.23 -7.44
CA LEU A 109 -2.95 10.12 -7.82
C LEU A 109 -3.56 9.71 -9.17
N LEU A 110 -2.72 9.44 -10.17
CA LEU A 110 -3.15 9.00 -11.50
C LEU A 110 -3.94 7.69 -11.43
N PHE A 111 -3.43 6.68 -10.73
CA PHE A 111 -4.08 5.38 -10.59
C PHE A 111 -5.46 5.51 -9.95
N VAL A 112 -5.59 6.26 -8.86
CA VAL A 112 -6.88 6.44 -8.17
C VAL A 112 -7.87 7.19 -9.05
N VAL A 113 -7.47 8.27 -9.72
CA VAL A 113 -8.34 9.05 -10.63
C VAL A 113 -8.79 8.20 -11.82
N LEU A 114 -7.88 7.43 -12.44
CA LEU A 114 -8.21 6.55 -13.56
C LEU A 114 -9.10 5.38 -13.11
N GLY A 115 -8.77 4.73 -12.00
CA GLY A 115 -9.55 3.63 -11.44
C GLY A 115 -10.97 4.06 -11.12
N TRP A 116 -11.13 5.19 -10.43
CA TRP A 116 -12.44 5.76 -10.13
C TRP A 116 -13.23 6.12 -11.39
N THR A 117 -12.60 6.80 -12.33
CA THR A 117 -13.23 7.20 -13.59
C THR A 117 -13.72 5.98 -14.38
N PHE A 118 -12.87 4.96 -14.49
CA PHE A 118 -13.22 3.71 -15.16
C PHE A 118 -14.40 3.00 -14.46
N PHE A 119 -14.33 2.85 -13.13
CA PHE A 119 -15.40 2.25 -12.34
C PHE A 119 -16.72 3.00 -12.46
N ALA A 120 -16.70 4.34 -12.29
CA ALA A 120 -17.90 5.18 -12.37
C ALA A 120 -18.59 5.07 -13.75
N ARG A 121 -17.78 4.95 -14.81
CA ARG A 121 -18.28 4.74 -16.19
C ARG A 121 -18.83 3.32 -16.35
N ALA A 122 -18.12 2.31 -15.92
CA ALA A 122 -18.54 0.91 -16.01
C ALA A 122 -19.86 0.69 -15.24
N ALA A 123 -19.96 1.23 -14.04
CA ALA A 123 -21.15 1.14 -13.19
C ALA A 123 -22.26 2.14 -13.57
N ARG A 124 -22.02 3.03 -14.52
CA ARG A 124 -22.95 4.11 -14.93
C ARG A 124 -23.42 4.95 -13.73
N LEU A 125 -22.49 5.33 -12.86
CA LEU A 125 -22.81 6.10 -11.66
C LEU A 125 -23.24 7.53 -12.01
N GLY A 126 -24.43 7.91 -11.53
CA GLY A 126 -24.86 9.29 -11.57
C GLY A 126 -24.13 10.15 -10.52
N TRP A 127 -24.13 11.47 -10.70
CA TRP A 127 -23.41 12.42 -9.82
C TRP A 127 -23.75 12.27 -8.34
N LYS A 128 -25.02 11.98 -8.00
CA LYS A 128 -25.43 11.80 -6.60
C LYS A 128 -24.66 10.64 -5.92
N ARG A 129 -24.45 9.53 -6.64
CA ARG A 129 -23.68 8.38 -6.12
C ARG A 129 -22.18 8.68 -6.06
N GLN A 130 -21.66 9.41 -7.03
CA GLN A 130 -20.26 9.84 -7.00
C GLN A 130 -20.00 10.79 -5.83
N LEU A 131 -20.90 11.73 -5.55
CA LEU A 131 -20.82 12.60 -4.38
C LEU A 131 -20.96 11.82 -3.07
N ALA A 132 -21.85 10.82 -3.00
CA ALA A 132 -21.99 9.97 -1.82
C ALA A 132 -20.70 9.17 -1.54
N PHE A 133 -20.04 8.67 -2.59
CA PHE A 133 -18.75 8.00 -2.47
C PHE A 133 -17.65 8.96 -1.97
N ALA A 134 -17.55 10.13 -2.57
CA ALA A 134 -16.60 11.15 -2.15
C ALA A 134 -16.82 11.56 -0.68
N ALA A 135 -18.07 11.75 -0.28
CA ALA A 135 -18.42 12.06 1.11
C ALA A 135 -18.05 10.93 2.09
N ALA A 136 -18.27 9.66 1.68
CA ALA A 136 -17.86 8.51 2.48
C ALA A 136 -16.34 8.41 2.62
N LEU A 137 -15.59 8.59 1.52
CA LEU A 137 -14.11 8.63 1.59
C LEU A 137 -13.61 9.78 2.46
N ALA A 138 -14.23 10.97 2.33
CA ALA A 138 -13.90 12.12 3.16
C ALA A 138 -14.13 11.83 4.65
N ALA A 139 -15.24 11.18 4.98
CA ALA A 139 -15.56 10.77 6.35
C ALA A 139 -14.59 9.70 6.88
N MET A 140 -14.16 8.76 6.04
CA MET A 140 -13.19 7.74 6.41
C MET A 140 -11.79 8.31 6.60
N ASN A 141 -11.42 9.35 5.86
CA ASN A 141 -10.14 10.03 5.88
C ASN A 141 -8.94 9.13 5.49
N ALA A 142 -8.73 8.02 6.21
CA ALA A 142 -7.58 7.15 6.05
C ALA A 142 -7.27 6.72 4.59
N PRO A 143 -8.21 6.32 3.72
CA PRO A 143 -7.89 5.99 2.34
C PRO A 143 -7.30 7.17 1.55
N ILE A 144 -7.76 8.41 1.80
CA ILE A 144 -7.28 9.60 1.08
C ILE A 144 -5.85 9.92 1.49
N ARG A 145 -5.52 9.73 2.78
CA ARG A 145 -4.19 9.94 3.32
C ARG A 145 -3.08 9.28 2.49
N TYR A 146 -3.33 8.08 2.00
CA TYR A 146 -2.33 7.32 1.25
C TYR A 146 -2.21 7.76 -0.22
N VAL A 147 -3.20 8.48 -0.78
CA VAL A 147 -3.16 8.89 -2.19
C VAL A 147 -1.97 9.80 -2.49
N PHE A 148 -1.64 10.71 -1.56
CA PHE A 148 -0.51 11.62 -1.70
C PHE A 148 0.69 11.14 -0.89
N SER A 149 1.00 9.87 -0.98
CA SER A 149 2.15 9.24 -0.35
C SER A 149 2.84 8.30 -1.34
N ALA A 150 4.06 7.89 -1.04
CA ALA A 150 4.75 6.86 -1.83
C ALA A 150 4.36 5.43 -1.41
N MET A 151 3.25 5.27 -0.71
CA MET A 151 2.72 3.97 -0.30
C MET A 151 1.98 3.27 -1.44
N GLN A 152 1.84 1.95 -1.37
CA GLN A 152 1.25 1.14 -2.44
C GLN A 152 -0.29 1.02 -2.37
N GLU A 153 -0.92 1.40 -1.27
CA GLU A 153 -2.36 1.27 -1.06
C GLU A 153 -3.19 1.90 -2.19
N PRO A 154 -2.84 3.08 -2.76
CA PRO A 154 -3.58 3.69 -3.86
C PRO A 154 -3.61 2.85 -5.15
N LEU A 155 -2.53 2.13 -5.46
CA LEU A 155 -2.53 1.16 -6.56
C LEU A 155 -3.60 0.08 -6.33
N HIS A 156 -3.68 -0.43 -5.10
CA HIS A 156 -4.68 -1.45 -4.75
C HIS A 156 -6.11 -0.91 -4.79
N TYR A 157 -6.34 0.36 -4.39
CA TYR A 157 -7.64 1.01 -4.58
C TYR A 157 -8.03 1.03 -6.06
N ALA A 158 -7.10 1.42 -6.92
CA ALA A 158 -7.33 1.44 -8.36
C ALA A 158 -7.59 0.04 -8.93
N LEU A 159 -6.86 -0.98 -8.46
CA LEU A 159 -7.08 -2.37 -8.84
C LEU A 159 -8.47 -2.87 -8.42
N MET A 160 -8.92 -2.58 -7.18
CA MET A 160 -10.27 -2.94 -6.72
C MET A 160 -11.36 -2.28 -7.57
N LEU A 161 -11.21 -0.99 -7.86
CA LEU A 161 -12.12 -0.24 -8.73
C LEU A 161 -12.15 -0.81 -10.15
N ALA A 162 -10.99 -1.17 -10.71
CA ALA A 162 -10.88 -1.73 -12.04
C ALA A 162 -11.43 -3.16 -12.13
N VAL A 163 -11.18 -4.00 -11.12
CA VAL A 163 -11.74 -5.36 -11.00
C VAL A 163 -13.26 -5.30 -10.99
N LEU A 164 -13.86 -4.46 -10.15
CA LEU A 164 -15.31 -4.27 -10.12
C LEU A 164 -15.84 -3.71 -11.44
N GLY A 165 -15.17 -2.72 -12.02
CA GLY A 165 -15.55 -2.13 -13.32
C GLY A 165 -15.57 -3.17 -14.44
N CYS A 166 -14.49 -3.95 -14.60
CA CYS A 166 -14.42 -5.02 -15.59
C CYS A 166 -15.45 -6.12 -15.30
N GLY A 167 -15.65 -6.49 -14.05
CA GLY A 167 -16.67 -7.45 -13.65
C GLY A 167 -18.08 -7.01 -14.05
N ILE A 168 -18.43 -5.74 -13.81
CA ILE A 168 -19.72 -5.15 -14.18
C ILE A 168 -19.92 -5.20 -15.70
N LEU A 169 -18.93 -4.79 -16.48
CA LEU A 169 -18.98 -4.85 -17.95
C LEU A 169 -19.10 -6.29 -18.46
N ALA A 170 -18.34 -7.21 -17.87
CA ALA A 170 -18.38 -8.62 -18.24
C ALA A 170 -19.77 -9.24 -17.96
N ARG A 171 -20.39 -8.90 -16.82
CA ARG A 171 -21.70 -9.43 -16.44
C ARG A 171 -22.84 -8.77 -17.22
N ARG A 172 -22.87 -7.44 -17.29
CA ARG A 172 -23.95 -6.67 -17.89
C ARG A 172 -23.96 -6.78 -19.41
N ASP A 173 -22.79 -6.54 -20.02
CA ASP A 173 -22.66 -6.44 -21.48
C ASP A 173 -22.20 -7.77 -22.11
N LYS A 174 -22.00 -8.82 -21.30
CA LYS A 174 -21.46 -10.13 -21.68
C LYS A 174 -20.15 -10.03 -22.48
N SER A 175 -19.37 -8.98 -22.21
CA SER A 175 -18.14 -8.65 -22.90
C SER A 175 -17.03 -9.64 -22.57
N ARG A 176 -16.53 -10.36 -23.61
CA ARG A 176 -15.38 -11.26 -23.49
C ARG A 176 -14.10 -10.48 -23.14
N ALA A 177 -13.93 -9.30 -23.75
CA ALA A 177 -12.77 -8.45 -23.48
C ALA A 177 -12.76 -7.95 -22.03
N ALA A 178 -13.91 -7.53 -21.48
CA ALA A 178 -13.99 -7.14 -20.08
C ALA A 178 -13.73 -8.32 -19.13
N TRP A 179 -14.19 -9.55 -19.47
CA TRP A 179 -13.87 -10.74 -18.69
C TRP A 179 -12.37 -11.07 -18.74
N ALA A 180 -11.74 -10.99 -19.91
CA ALA A 180 -10.29 -11.17 -20.05
C ALA A 180 -9.52 -10.10 -19.27
N GLY A 181 -9.93 -8.83 -19.37
CA GLY A 181 -9.36 -7.73 -18.59
C GLY A 181 -9.49 -7.97 -17.08
N LEU A 182 -10.63 -8.49 -16.62
CA LEU A 182 -10.82 -8.87 -15.21
C LEU A 182 -9.79 -9.94 -14.77
N CYS A 183 -9.58 -10.98 -15.59
CA CYS A 183 -8.57 -12.01 -15.29
C CYS A 183 -7.15 -11.44 -15.24
N VAL A 184 -6.80 -10.54 -16.17
CA VAL A 184 -5.49 -9.87 -16.17
C VAL A 184 -5.32 -9.01 -14.92
N LEU A 185 -6.34 -8.24 -14.53
CA LEU A 185 -6.28 -7.42 -13.32
C LEU A 185 -6.13 -8.28 -12.05
N CYS A 186 -6.84 -9.42 -11.96
CA CYS A 186 -6.67 -10.35 -10.86
C CYS A 186 -5.25 -10.95 -10.82
N ALA A 187 -4.67 -11.26 -11.97
CA ALA A 187 -3.29 -11.74 -12.05
C ALA A 187 -2.29 -10.66 -11.61
N VAL A 188 -2.42 -9.43 -12.11
CA VAL A 188 -1.58 -8.29 -11.69
C VAL A 188 -1.70 -8.06 -10.18
N ALA A 189 -2.91 -8.01 -9.65
CA ALA A 189 -3.15 -7.83 -8.22
C ALA A 189 -2.46 -8.94 -7.39
N THR A 190 -2.60 -10.20 -7.81
CA THR A 190 -1.95 -11.36 -7.16
C THR A 190 -0.43 -11.27 -7.22
N LEU A 191 0.14 -10.85 -8.35
CA LEU A 191 1.60 -10.68 -8.51
C LEU A 191 2.14 -9.54 -7.63
N VAL A 192 1.33 -8.52 -7.40
CA VAL A 192 1.69 -7.39 -6.52
C VAL A 192 1.58 -7.81 -5.04
N ARG A 193 0.46 -8.46 -4.66
CA ARG A 193 0.25 -8.95 -3.29
C ARG A 193 -0.41 -10.34 -3.29
N PRO A 194 0.24 -11.38 -2.74
CA PRO A 194 -0.23 -12.78 -2.87
C PRO A 194 -1.64 -13.00 -2.28
N TYR A 195 -2.03 -12.30 -1.23
CA TYR A 195 -3.37 -12.43 -0.64
C TYR A 195 -4.49 -11.89 -1.55
N GLU A 196 -4.16 -11.08 -2.56
CA GLU A 196 -5.12 -10.64 -3.57
C GLU A 196 -5.47 -11.74 -4.59
N ALA A 197 -4.85 -12.92 -4.52
CA ALA A 197 -5.30 -14.11 -5.24
C ALA A 197 -6.80 -14.41 -5.01
N VAL A 198 -7.35 -13.99 -3.87
CA VAL A 198 -8.79 -14.11 -3.58
C VAL A 198 -9.66 -13.34 -4.58
N LEU A 199 -9.15 -12.33 -5.25
CA LEU A 199 -9.88 -11.60 -6.30
C LEU A 199 -10.28 -12.49 -7.49
N TRP A 200 -9.61 -13.63 -7.70
CA TRP A 200 -10.03 -14.62 -8.69
C TRP A 200 -11.42 -15.20 -8.43
N LEU A 201 -12.00 -15.00 -7.24
CA LEU A 201 -13.40 -15.33 -6.98
C LEU A 201 -14.36 -14.51 -7.84
N PHE A 202 -14.02 -13.28 -8.25
CA PHE A 202 -14.89 -12.46 -9.10
C PHE A 202 -15.07 -13.05 -10.52
N PRO A 203 -14.02 -13.33 -11.32
CA PRO A 203 -14.20 -13.97 -12.61
C PRO A 203 -14.76 -15.39 -12.45
N LEU A 204 -14.41 -16.13 -11.40
CA LEU A 204 -14.93 -17.47 -11.13
C LEU A 204 -16.45 -17.44 -10.90
N ALA A 205 -16.96 -16.52 -10.07
CA ALA A 205 -18.39 -16.35 -9.80
C ALA A 205 -19.19 -15.96 -11.08
N LEU A 206 -18.53 -15.32 -12.06
CA LEU A 206 -19.14 -14.98 -13.34
C LEU A 206 -19.18 -16.16 -14.35
N CYS A 207 -18.36 -17.20 -14.14
CA CYS A 207 -18.26 -18.32 -15.06
C CYS A 207 -19.44 -19.30 -14.99
N ARG A 208 -20.16 -19.35 -13.88
CA ARG A 208 -21.26 -20.29 -13.60
C ARG A 208 -20.91 -21.73 -14.01
N GLN A 209 -21.47 -22.23 -15.13
CA GLN A 209 -21.31 -23.61 -15.62
C GLN A 209 -20.30 -23.74 -16.77
N ASP A 210 -19.61 -22.66 -17.17
CA ASP A 210 -18.61 -22.70 -18.23
C ASP A 210 -17.29 -23.32 -17.70
N ARG A 211 -17.14 -24.64 -17.90
CA ARG A 211 -15.96 -25.38 -17.41
C ARG A 211 -14.64 -24.84 -17.93
N ARG A 212 -14.60 -24.30 -19.17
CA ARG A 212 -13.38 -23.73 -19.76
C ARG A 212 -12.97 -22.46 -19.04
N ARG A 213 -13.93 -21.57 -18.76
CA ARG A 213 -13.66 -20.35 -18.02
C ARG A 213 -13.30 -20.64 -16.56
N ILE A 214 -13.97 -21.63 -15.93
CA ILE A 214 -13.60 -22.09 -14.58
C ILE A 214 -12.15 -22.57 -14.58
N ALA A 215 -11.74 -23.41 -15.53
CA ALA A 215 -10.36 -23.89 -15.65
C ALA A 215 -9.37 -22.72 -15.85
N VAL A 216 -9.71 -21.72 -16.67
CA VAL A 216 -8.87 -20.50 -16.84
C VAL A 216 -8.73 -19.73 -15.52
N CYS A 217 -9.81 -19.58 -14.76
CA CYS A 217 -9.75 -18.87 -13.46
C CYS A 217 -8.88 -19.62 -12.44
N VAL A 218 -9.06 -20.93 -12.33
CA VAL A 218 -8.29 -21.77 -11.41
C VAL A 218 -6.80 -21.79 -11.80
N ALA A 219 -6.53 -22.05 -13.09
CA ALA A 219 -5.15 -22.06 -13.59
C ALA A 219 -4.50 -20.67 -13.48
N GLY A 220 -5.21 -19.59 -13.83
CA GLY A 220 -4.74 -18.22 -13.73
C GLY A 220 -4.42 -17.84 -12.29
N GLY A 221 -5.29 -18.20 -11.35
CA GLY A 221 -5.05 -17.99 -9.91
C GLY A 221 -3.83 -18.77 -9.42
N ALA A 222 -3.71 -20.05 -9.77
CA ALA A 222 -2.56 -20.89 -9.38
C ALA A 222 -1.25 -20.38 -10.00
N VAL A 223 -1.25 -20.04 -11.28
CA VAL A 223 -0.05 -19.53 -11.99
C VAL A 223 0.38 -18.17 -11.44
N SER A 224 -0.56 -17.24 -11.22
CA SER A 224 -0.21 -15.92 -10.67
C SER A 224 0.29 -16.02 -9.23
N LEU A 225 -0.33 -16.84 -8.39
CA LEU A 225 0.13 -17.07 -7.01
C LEU A 225 1.50 -17.76 -6.98
N GLY A 226 1.69 -18.83 -7.79
CA GLY A 226 2.98 -19.50 -7.93
C GLY A 226 4.07 -18.57 -8.46
N GLY A 227 3.72 -17.73 -9.44
CA GLY A 227 4.60 -16.68 -9.97
C GLY A 227 5.01 -15.68 -8.88
N THR A 228 4.07 -15.24 -8.05
CA THR A 228 4.38 -14.35 -6.92
C THR A 228 5.37 -15.00 -5.95
N LEU A 229 5.13 -16.25 -5.57
CA LEU A 229 6.03 -16.98 -4.64
C LEU A 229 7.44 -17.15 -5.23
N VAL A 230 7.55 -17.41 -6.54
CA VAL A 230 8.85 -17.49 -7.25
C VAL A 230 9.54 -16.12 -7.27
N LEU A 231 8.79 -15.04 -7.58
CA LEU A 231 9.35 -13.69 -7.58
C LEU A 231 9.82 -13.29 -6.16
N MET A 232 9.03 -13.60 -5.14
CA MET A 232 9.39 -13.36 -3.75
C MET A 232 10.68 -14.12 -3.38
N SER A 233 10.78 -15.40 -3.72
CA SER A 233 11.97 -16.21 -3.35
C SER A 233 13.26 -15.76 -4.04
N LYS A 234 13.17 -15.10 -5.19
CA LYS A 234 14.35 -14.71 -5.99
C LYS A 234 14.78 -13.26 -5.81
N PHE A 235 13.83 -12.37 -5.56
CA PHE A 235 14.07 -10.94 -5.67
C PHE A 235 13.80 -10.16 -4.39
N TYR A 236 13.23 -10.77 -3.34
CA TYR A 236 13.09 -10.10 -2.05
C TYR A 236 14.37 -10.22 -1.23
N ALA A 237 14.62 -9.20 -0.43
CA ALA A 237 15.63 -9.28 0.59
C ALA A 237 15.30 -10.44 1.56
N PRO A 238 16.26 -11.33 1.87
CA PRO A 238 16.00 -12.54 2.63
C PRO A 238 15.28 -12.33 3.96
N TYR A 239 15.56 -11.22 4.63
CA TYR A 239 14.95 -10.86 5.91
C TYR A 239 13.42 -10.68 5.82
N PHE A 240 12.90 -10.11 4.74
CA PHE A 240 11.45 -9.94 4.55
C PHE A 240 10.72 -11.27 4.39
N PHE A 241 11.39 -12.27 3.84
CA PHE A 241 10.80 -13.59 3.64
C PHE A 241 10.54 -14.32 4.96
N THR A 242 11.32 -14.03 6.01
CA THR A 242 11.16 -14.64 7.33
C THR A 242 10.00 -14.06 8.13
N ASN A 243 9.47 -12.88 7.75
CA ASN A 243 8.33 -12.27 8.41
C ASN A 243 6.99 -12.93 8.03
N VAL A 244 6.95 -13.68 6.93
CA VAL A 244 5.79 -14.50 6.56
C VAL A 244 6.02 -15.89 7.13
N ASP A 245 5.27 -16.25 8.17
CA ASP A 245 5.34 -17.58 8.76
C ASP A 245 4.82 -18.64 7.78
N VAL A 246 5.75 -19.38 7.19
CA VAL A 246 5.45 -20.48 6.28
C VAL A 246 5.48 -21.85 6.96
N SER A 247 5.68 -21.90 8.29
CA SER A 247 5.76 -23.16 9.04
C SER A 247 4.54 -24.06 8.83
N PRO A 248 3.28 -23.58 8.79
CA PRO A 248 2.13 -24.44 8.54
C PRO A 248 2.16 -25.09 7.14
N LEU A 249 2.71 -24.40 6.14
CA LEU A 249 2.85 -24.97 4.79
C LEU A 249 3.93 -26.05 4.76
N GLN A 250 5.02 -25.87 5.50
CA GLN A 250 6.08 -26.88 5.62
C GLN A 250 5.58 -28.11 6.38
N GLU A 251 4.78 -27.94 7.42
CA GLU A 251 4.14 -29.04 8.17
C GLU A 251 3.18 -29.83 7.28
N LEU A 252 2.34 -29.13 6.49
CA LEU A 252 1.47 -29.77 5.50
C LEU A 252 2.28 -30.58 4.48
N ALA A 253 3.38 -30.03 3.97
CA ALA A 253 4.26 -30.73 3.04
C ALA A 253 4.91 -31.99 3.64
N ARG A 254 5.11 -32.02 4.96
CA ARG A 254 5.59 -33.17 5.74
C ARG A 254 4.49 -34.15 6.15
N GLY A 255 3.22 -33.90 5.76
CA GLY A 255 2.07 -34.72 6.14
C GLY A 255 1.55 -34.47 7.56
N GLN A 256 2.04 -33.45 8.27
CA GLN A 256 1.67 -33.10 9.64
C GLN A 256 0.40 -32.21 9.65
N VAL A 257 -0.69 -32.69 9.05
CA VAL A 257 -1.91 -31.89 8.83
C VAL A 257 -2.52 -31.36 10.15
N VAL A 258 -2.54 -32.17 11.21
CA VAL A 258 -3.14 -31.77 12.50
C VAL A 258 -2.32 -30.67 13.15
N SER A 259 -0.99 -30.74 13.11
CA SER A 259 -0.09 -29.68 13.62
C SER A 259 -0.33 -28.38 12.87
N ALA A 260 -0.26 -28.42 11.55
CA ALA A 260 -0.47 -27.26 10.69
C ALA A 260 -1.82 -26.56 10.93
N VAL A 261 -2.91 -27.33 11.04
CA VAL A 261 -4.25 -26.79 11.32
C VAL A 261 -4.29 -26.17 12.71
N ARG A 262 -3.69 -26.81 13.71
CA ARG A 262 -3.64 -26.29 15.08
C ARG A 262 -2.85 -24.98 15.14
N ASP A 263 -1.70 -24.89 14.49
CA ASP A 263 -0.85 -23.70 14.51
C ASP A 263 -1.50 -22.52 13.80
N VAL A 264 -2.15 -22.76 12.65
CA VAL A 264 -2.99 -21.75 11.97
C VAL A 264 -4.13 -21.29 12.87
N ALA A 265 -4.82 -22.21 13.56
CA ALA A 265 -5.92 -21.86 14.45
C ALA A 265 -5.45 -21.03 15.64
N HIS A 266 -4.34 -21.39 16.29
CA HIS A 266 -3.76 -20.62 17.39
C HIS A 266 -3.37 -19.21 16.93
N LYS A 267 -2.62 -19.08 15.83
CA LYS A 267 -2.21 -17.79 15.27
C LYS A 267 -3.42 -16.90 14.94
N LEU A 268 -4.47 -17.47 14.34
CA LEU A 268 -5.70 -16.74 14.05
C LEU A 268 -6.42 -16.29 15.32
N LEU A 269 -6.53 -17.14 16.34
CA LEU A 269 -7.17 -16.79 17.60
C LEU A 269 -6.43 -15.68 18.34
N ASP A 270 -5.09 -15.76 18.40
CA ASP A 270 -4.26 -14.74 19.02
C ASP A 270 -4.35 -13.39 18.26
N ALA A 271 -4.31 -13.44 16.93
CA ALA A 271 -4.48 -12.25 16.11
C ALA A 271 -5.87 -11.61 16.26
N LEU A 272 -6.93 -12.42 16.28
CA LEU A 272 -8.31 -11.95 16.51
C LEU A 272 -8.48 -11.34 17.91
N ARG A 273 -7.83 -11.92 18.92
CA ARG A 273 -7.81 -11.34 20.27
C ARG A 273 -7.13 -9.96 20.27
N THR A 274 -5.98 -9.84 19.66
CA THR A 274 -5.27 -8.56 19.53
C THR A 274 -6.12 -7.52 18.78
N VAL A 275 -6.80 -7.92 17.70
CA VAL A 275 -7.73 -7.03 16.97
C VAL A 275 -8.89 -6.59 17.87
N ALA A 276 -9.45 -7.49 18.69
CA ALA A 276 -10.52 -7.16 19.61
C ALA A 276 -10.06 -6.18 20.69
N GLU A 277 -8.85 -6.35 21.23
CA GLU A 277 -8.21 -5.42 22.17
C GLU A 277 -7.99 -4.04 21.53
N MET A 278 -7.49 -3.99 20.29
CA MET A 278 -7.34 -2.75 19.53
C MET A 278 -8.69 -2.05 19.28
N LEU A 279 -9.74 -2.80 18.95
CA LEU A 279 -11.08 -2.25 18.77
C LEU A 279 -11.64 -1.67 20.06
N ALA A 280 -11.45 -2.38 21.19
CA ALA A 280 -11.88 -1.90 22.50
C ALA A 280 -11.17 -0.61 22.89
N ASP A 281 -9.85 -0.51 22.64
CA ASP A 281 -9.05 0.70 22.85
C ASP A 281 -9.52 1.85 21.95
N GLN A 282 -9.73 1.60 20.66
CA GLN A 282 -10.24 2.60 19.72
C GLN A 282 -11.60 3.15 20.12
N LEU A 283 -12.50 2.29 20.62
CA LEU A 283 -13.81 2.71 21.11
C LEU A 283 -13.70 3.50 22.42
N ALA A 284 -12.87 3.05 23.36
CA ALA A 284 -12.66 3.73 24.64
C ALA A 284 -12.06 5.12 24.47
N ASN A 285 -11.06 5.24 23.58
CA ASN A 285 -10.36 6.49 23.30
C ASN A 285 -11.06 7.36 22.25
N ARG A 286 -12.21 6.92 21.72
CA ARG A 286 -12.96 7.59 20.65
C ARG A 286 -12.07 7.90 19.42
N SER A 287 -11.09 7.06 19.16
CA SER A 287 -10.20 7.18 18.01
C SER A 287 -10.77 6.41 16.82
N GLY A 288 -10.76 7.02 15.63
CA GLY A 288 -11.12 6.35 14.40
C GLY A 288 -10.01 5.40 13.95
N GLY A 289 -10.17 4.11 14.22
CA GLY A 289 -9.20 3.11 13.82
C GLY A 289 -9.56 2.41 12.51
N GLN A 290 -8.54 1.89 11.82
CA GLN A 290 -8.72 1.22 10.52
C GLN A 290 -9.56 -0.05 10.65
N TYR A 291 -9.38 -0.84 11.72
CA TYR A 291 -10.21 -2.03 11.96
C TYR A 291 -11.67 -1.67 12.28
N LEU A 292 -11.90 -0.58 13.02
CA LEU A 292 -13.26 -0.13 13.30
C LEU A 292 -14.00 0.24 12.02
N LEU A 293 -13.35 0.95 11.10
CA LEU A 293 -13.90 1.29 9.78
C LEU A 293 -14.20 0.02 8.97
N PHE A 294 -13.27 -0.92 8.94
CA PHE A 294 -13.44 -2.18 8.23
C PHE A 294 -14.64 -2.98 8.74
N PHE A 295 -14.74 -3.22 10.05
CA PHE A 295 -15.85 -3.99 10.61
C PHE A 295 -17.19 -3.28 10.46
N LEU A 296 -17.20 -1.94 10.52
CA LEU A 296 -18.41 -1.16 10.26
C LEU A 296 -18.87 -1.34 8.81
N LEU A 297 -17.99 -1.17 7.83
CA LEU A 297 -18.34 -1.35 6.42
C LEU A 297 -18.72 -2.80 6.09
N LEU A 298 -18.00 -3.77 6.64
CA LEU A 298 -18.35 -5.18 6.48
C LEU A 298 -19.74 -5.46 7.08
N GLY A 299 -20.01 -4.99 8.29
CA GLY A 299 -21.29 -5.15 8.97
C GLY A 299 -22.45 -4.56 8.16
N VAL A 300 -22.26 -3.32 7.66
CA VAL A 300 -23.25 -2.66 6.78
C VAL A 300 -23.47 -3.46 5.50
N THR A 301 -22.38 -3.93 4.87
CA THR A 301 -22.47 -4.73 3.65
C THR A 301 -23.24 -6.02 3.88
N LEU A 302 -23.01 -6.71 5.00
CA LEU A 302 -23.75 -7.92 5.38
C LEU A 302 -25.22 -7.64 5.67
N VAL A 303 -25.54 -6.55 6.37
CA VAL A 303 -26.93 -6.15 6.62
C VAL A 303 -27.65 -5.83 5.31
N CYS A 304 -27.03 -5.04 4.44
CA CYS A 304 -27.59 -4.73 3.12
C CYS A 304 -27.76 -5.99 2.26
N LEU A 305 -26.81 -6.91 2.30
CA LEU A 305 -26.88 -8.20 1.61
C LEU A 305 -28.10 -9.03 2.08
N ILE A 306 -28.30 -9.14 3.40
CA ILE A 306 -29.42 -9.89 3.97
C ILE A 306 -30.77 -9.23 3.62
N VAL A 307 -30.86 -7.90 3.78
CA VAL A 307 -32.10 -7.14 3.48
C VAL A 307 -32.45 -7.24 2.01
N ASP A 308 -31.47 -7.07 1.12
CA ASP A 308 -31.70 -7.14 -0.31
C ASP A 308 -32.02 -8.57 -0.79
N ALA A 309 -31.36 -9.58 -0.24
CA ALA A 309 -31.66 -10.98 -0.53
C ALA A 309 -33.10 -11.34 -0.13
N ARG A 310 -33.56 -10.91 1.06
CA ARG A 310 -34.95 -11.12 1.51
C ARG A 310 -35.97 -10.36 0.64
N ALA A 311 -35.56 -9.22 0.08
CA ALA A 311 -36.40 -8.43 -0.82
C ALA A 311 -36.34 -8.88 -2.29
N GLY A 312 -35.63 -9.96 -2.62
CA GLY A 312 -35.41 -10.45 -3.97
C GLY A 312 -34.57 -9.54 -4.87
N ARG A 313 -33.78 -8.65 -4.29
CA ARG A 313 -32.94 -7.71 -5.00
C ARG A 313 -31.57 -8.33 -5.38
N PRO A 314 -30.84 -7.78 -6.37
CA PRO A 314 -29.51 -8.24 -6.71
C PRO A 314 -28.54 -8.09 -5.54
N VAL A 315 -27.79 -9.15 -5.21
CA VAL A 315 -26.82 -9.19 -4.10
C VAL A 315 -25.41 -9.65 -4.54
N PHE A 316 -25.21 -9.82 -5.82
CA PHE A 316 -24.02 -10.47 -6.35
C PHE A 316 -22.73 -9.75 -5.95
N TRP A 317 -22.67 -8.44 -6.17
CA TRP A 317 -21.44 -7.67 -5.91
C TRP A 317 -21.18 -7.53 -4.41
N LYS A 318 -22.21 -7.28 -3.61
CA LYS A 318 -22.11 -7.25 -2.15
C LYS A 318 -21.64 -8.62 -1.60
N GLY A 319 -22.19 -9.70 -2.13
CA GLY A 319 -21.79 -11.06 -1.73
C GLY A 319 -20.33 -11.37 -2.08
N CYS A 320 -19.92 -11.10 -3.32
CA CYS A 320 -18.53 -11.30 -3.73
C CYS A 320 -17.56 -10.43 -2.92
N ALA A 321 -17.89 -9.15 -2.72
CA ALA A 321 -17.05 -8.24 -1.94
C ALA A 321 -16.94 -8.65 -0.47
N ALA A 322 -18.04 -9.03 0.18
CA ALA A 322 -18.04 -9.47 1.56
C ALA A 322 -17.22 -10.76 1.76
N VAL A 323 -17.40 -11.76 0.88
CA VAL A 323 -16.61 -13.02 0.92
C VAL A 323 -15.13 -12.72 0.70
N THR A 324 -14.79 -11.90 -0.31
CA THR A 324 -13.40 -11.50 -0.56
C THR A 324 -12.83 -10.77 0.64
N ALA A 325 -13.56 -9.81 1.21
CA ALA A 325 -13.09 -9.04 2.36
C ALA A 325 -12.81 -9.93 3.58
N VAL A 326 -13.69 -10.89 3.88
CA VAL A 326 -13.49 -11.83 5.00
C VAL A 326 -12.27 -12.70 4.75
N ILE A 327 -12.13 -13.30 3.56
CA ILE A 327 -11.03 -14.22 3.28
C ILE A 327 -9.69 -13.46 3.28
N VAL A 328 -9.63 -12.27 2.65
CA VAL A 328 -8.40 -11.45 2.65
C VAL A 328 -8.07 -10.98 4.07
N PHE A 329 -9.06 -10.57 4.86
CA PHE A 329 -8.85 -10.19 6.26
C PHE A 329 -8.22 -11.33 7.07
N LEU A 330 -8.75 -12.55 6.95
CA LEU A 330 -8.17 -13.73 7.62
C LEU A 330 -6.75 -14.03 7.12
N ALA A 331 -6.51 -13.88 5.82
CA ALA A 331 -5.16 -14.03 5.25
C ALA A 331 -4.18 -12.98 5.81
N LEU A 332 -4.63 -11.72 5.96
CA LEU A 332 -3.82 -10.66 6.56
C LEU A 332 -3.44 -10.98 8.01
N LEU A 333 -4.36 -11.52 8.81
CA LEU A 333 -4.09 -11.94 10.18
C LEU A 333 -3.08 -13.08 10.29
N LEU A 334 -2.97 -13.90 9.25
CA LEU A 334 -1.96 -14.97 9.17
C LEU A 334 -0.59 -14.46 8.70
N MET A 335 -0.58 -13.39 7.89
CA MET A 335 0.64 -12.88 7.26
C MET A 335 1.32 -11.75 8.05
N TYR A 336 0.54 -10.95 8.77
CA TYR A 336 1.03 -9.76 9.46
C TYR A 336 0.66 -9.75 10.93
N ARG A 337 1.45 -9.02 11.71
CA ARG A 337 1.00 -8.62 13.05
C ARG A 337 -0.19 -7.66 12.90
N PRO A 338 -1.25 -7.77 13.74
CA PRO A 338 -2.45 -6.95 13.59
C PRO A 338 -2.18 -5.44 13.54
N VAL A 339 -1.19 -4.93 14.27
CA VAL A 339 -0.82 -3.51 14.25
C VAL A 339 -0.32 -3.09 12.86
N GLU A 340 0.55 -3.87 12.25
CA GLU A 340 1.15 -3.60 10.94
C GLU A 340 0.16 -3.85 9.80
N GLY A 341 -0.69 -4.87 9.95
CA GLY A 341 -1.68 -5.30 8.96
C GLY A 341 -2.88 -4.37 8.81
N SER A 342 -3.12 -3.49 9.79
CA SER A 342 -4.33 -2.65 9.83
C SER A 342 -4.51 -1.76 8.58
N ARG A 343 -3.44 -1.22 8.01
CA ARG A 343 -3.49 -0.37 6.81
C ARG A 343 -4.00 -1.11 5.57
N HIS A 344 -3.79 -2.42 5.50
CA HIS A 344 -4.23 -3.22 4.35
C HIS A 344 -5.76 -3.39 4.31
N THR A 345 -6.46 -3.21 5.44
CA THR A 345 -7.94 -3.25 5.47
C THR A 345 -8.56 -2.08 4.70
N LEU A 346 -7.85 -0.96 4.52
CA LEU A 346 -8.33 0.19 3.76
C LEU A 346 -8.65 -0.16 2.28
N VAL A 347 -7.92 -1.13 1.72
CA VAL A 347 -8.19 -1.64 0.37
C VAL A 347 -9.53 -2.36 0.33
N LEU A 348 -9.83 -3.11 1.39
CA LEU A 348 -11.12 -3.82 1.55
C LEU A 348 -12.26 -2.83 1.80
N ASP A 349 -12.01 -1.74 2.50
CA ASP A 349 -12.99 -0.67 2.72
C ASP A 349 -13.42 -0.04 1.39
N VAL A 350 -12.47 0.25 0.50
CA VAL A 350 -12.77 0.75 -0.85
C VAL A 350 -13.55 -0.29 -1.65
N LEU A 351 -13.22 -1.58 -1.56
CA LEU A 351 -13.95 -2.66 -2.22
C LEU A 351 -15.41 -2.75 -1.72
N LEU A 352 -15.62 -2.76 -0.40
CA LEU A 352 -16.94 -2.86 0.22
C LEU A 352 -17.81 -1.65 -0.12
N LEU A 353 -17.25 -0.44 0.02
CA LEU A 353 -17.95 0.81 -0.30
C LEU A 353 -18.37 0.86 -1.77
N THR A 354 -17.49 0.47 -2.69
CA THR A 354 -17.81 0.45 -4.13
C THR A 354 -18.86 -0.61 -4.47
N ALA A 355 -18.82 -1.77 -3.86
CA ALA A 355 -19.84 -2.81 -4.05
C ALA A 355 -21.23 -2.38 -3.59
N LEU A 356 -21.32 -1.63 -2.47
CA LEU A 356 -22.56 -1.02 -2.01
C LEU A 356 -23.15 -0.05 -3.05
N LEU A 357 -22.32 0.76 -3.70
CA LEU A 357 -22.77 1.74 -4.69
C LEU A 357 -23.34 1.12 -5.97
N VAL A 358 -22.86 -0.07 -6.36
CA VAL A 358 -23.26 -0.71 -7.63
C VAL A 358 -24.71 -1.21 -7.60
N GLU A 359 -25.12 -1.82 -6.49
CA GLU A 359 -26.36 -2.58 -6.42
C GLU A 359 -27.51 -1.81 -5.77
N ASP A 360 -27.23 -0.70 -5.07
CA ASP A 360 -28.28 0.08 -4.41
C ASP A 360 -29.01 1.02 -5.36
N ALA A 361 -30.22 0.62 -5.72
CA ALA A 361 -31.15 1.51 -6.43
C ALA A 361 -31.76 2.58 -5.49
N ARG A 362 -31.90 2.26 -4.21
CA ARG A 362 -32.32 3.17 -3.12
C ARG A 362 -31.50 2.87 -1.88
N PRO A 363 -30.96 3.88 -1.20
CA PRO A 363 -30.23 3.64 0.04
C PRO A 363 -31.19 2.99 1.04
N ALA A 364 -30.89 1.73 1.41
CA ALA A 364 -31.58 1.08 2.50
C ALA A 364 -31.28 1.84 3.81
N ALA A 365 -32.13 1.69 4.83
CA ALA A 365 -31.92 2.31 6.14
C ALA A 365 -30.52 2.02 6.71
N GLY A 366 -29.96 0.83 6.40
CA GLY A 366 -28.60 0.44 6.77
C GLY A 366 -27.52 1.31 6.12
N THR A 367 -27.66 1.66 4.83
CA THR A 367 -26.70 2.53 4.13
C THR A 367 -26.76 3.96 4.69
N ALA A 368 -27.96 4.43 5.07
CA ALA A 368 -28.10 5.73 5.74
C ALA A 368 -27.48 5.72 7.15
N ALA A 369 -27.67 4.66 7.92
CA ALA A 369 -27.05 4.49 9.24
C ALA A 369 -25.52 4.45 9.13
N ALA A 370 -24.97 3.70 8.16
CA ALA A 370 -23.53 3.69 7.90
C ALA A 370 -22.99 5.06 7.52
N ALA A 371 -23.69 5.78 6.63
CA ALA A 371 -23.30 7.14 6.25
C ALA A 371 -23.26 8.07 7.47
N LEU A 372 -24.22 7.96 8.39
CA LEU A 372 -24.25 8.73 9.64
C LEU A 372 -23.08 8.36 10.56
N VAL A 373 -22.79 7.06 10.74
CA VAL A 373 -21.66 6.61 11.58
C VAL A 373 -20.33 7.01 10.95
N LEU A 374 -20.16 6.86 9.64
CA LEU A 374 -18.97 7.32 8.92
C LEU A 374 -18.81 8.84 9.03
N ALA A 375 -19.90 9.60 8.93
CA ALA A 375 -19.87 11.05 9.13
C ALA A 375 -19.46 11.42 10.55
N ALA A 376 -19.99 10.71 11.58
CA ALA A 376 -19.61 10.91 12.98
C ALA A 376 -18.13 10.58 13.22
N LEU A 377 -17.62 9.48 12.67
CA LEU A 377 -16.19 9.11 12.73
C LEU A 377 -15.33 10.14 12.00
N GLY A 378 -15.79 10.65 10.85
CA GLY A 378 -15.10 11.72 10.12
C GLY A 378 -14.98 13.00 10.94
N VAL A 379 -16.05 13.40 11.63
CA VAL A 379 -16.03 14.57 12.54
C VAL A 379 -15.06 14.34 13.71
N LEU A 380 -15.04 13.15 14.30
CA LEU A 380 -14.09 12.80 15.36
C LEU A 380 -12.63 12.83 14.86
N ASN A 381 -12.37 12.29 13.68
CA ASN A 381 -11.05 12.32 13.06
C ASN A 381 -10.58 13.76 12.76
N LEU A 382 -11.48 14.61 12.27
CA LEU A 382 -11.18 16.02 12.02
C LEU A 382 -10.94 16.79 13.33
N ALA A 383 -11.72 16.51 14.38
CA ALA A 383 -11.56 17.13 15.69
C ALA A 383 -10.23 16.76 16.37
N ASN A 384 -9.71 15.56 16.10
CA ASN A 384 -8.42 15.11 16.61
C ASN A 384 -7.21 15.71 15.87
N GLY A 385 -7.42 16.59 14.90
CA GLY A 385 -6.37 17.36 14.25
C GLY A 385 -5.39 16.49 13.46
N PHE A 386 -5.88 15.75 12.49
CA PHE A 386 -5.03 14.93 11.66
C PHE A 386 -4.13 15.80 10.76
N THR A 387 -2.82 15.77 11.02
CA THR A 387 -1.82 16.44 10.18
C THR A 387 -0.94 15.41 9.49
N MET A 388 -0.60 15.67 8.23
CA MET A 388 0.42 14.91 7.50
C MET A 388 1.64 15.78 7.32
N PRO A 389 2.69 15.60 8.14
CA PRO A 389 3.92 16.37 7.98
C PRO A 389 4.54 16.07 6.61
N ARG A 390 4.77 17.11 5.84
CA ARG A 390 5.49 17.07 4.57
C ARG A 390 6.90 17.61 4.76
N TYR A 391 7.73 17.44 3.76
CA TYR A 391 9.00 18.13 3.74
C TYR A 391 8.77 19.63 3.74
N SER A 392 9.43 20.30 4.69
CA SER A 392 9.60 21.74 4.67
C SER A 392 10.79 22.13 3.77
N ALA A 393 10.95 23.43 3.52
CA ALA A 393 12.15 23.92 2.82
C ALA A 393 13.47 23.56 3.56
N GLU A 394 13.41 23.43 4.89
CA GLU A 394 14.55 22.98 5.69
C GLU A 394 14.92 21.51 5.42
N TRP A 395 13.93 20.66 5.15
CA TRP A 395 14.16 19.27 4.76
C TRP A 395 14.82 19.19 3.40
N ASP A 396 14.36 19.95 2.43
CA ASP A 396 14.97 19.98 1.12
C ASP A 396 16.44 20.39 1.20
N ALA A 397 16.78 21.35 2.05
CA ALA A 397 18.16 21.78 2.26
C ALA A 397 19.01 20.66 2.90
N ALA A 398 18.50 19.95 3.91
CA ALA A 398 19.19 18.82 4.53
C ALA A 398 19.41 17.66 3.55
N VAL A 399 18.38 17.32 2.79
CA VAL A 399 18.45 16.29 1.75
C VAL A 399 19.48 16.65 0.68
N GLN A 400 19.50 17.90 0.19
CA GLN A 400 20.49 18.38 -0.79
C GLN A 400 21.92 18.35 -0.24
N GLN A 401 22.12 18.70 1.02
CA GLN A 401 23.45 18.67 1.66
C GLN A 401 23.96 17.22 1.81
N ILE A 402 23.10 16.28 2.19
CA ILE A 402 23.46 14.86 2.25
C ILE A 402 23.79 14.33 0.86
N GLU A 403 22.98 14.66 -0.16
CA GLU A 403 23.23 14.25 -1.55
C GLU A 403 24.57 14.80 -2.06
N ALA A 404 24.88 16.06 -1.78
CA ALA A 404 26.14 16.67 -2.16
C ALA A 404 27.32 15.99 -1.45
N ALA A 405 27.25 15.78 -0.14
CA ALA A 405 28.29 15.13 0.64
C ALA A 405 28.56 13.68 0.17
N LEU A 406 27.52 12.89 -0.05
CA LEU A 406 27.64 11.52 -0.55
C LEU A 406 28.18 11.49 -1.99
N THR A 407 27.75 12.41 -2.85
CA THR A 407 28.22 12.48 -4.24
C THR A 407 29.70 12.84 -4.29
N GLU A 408 30.13 13.80 -3.47
CA GLU A 408 31.54 14.22 -3.39
C GLU A 408 32.40 13.06 -2.85
N SER A 409 32.05 12.50 -1.70
CA SER A 409 32.80 11.39 -1.11
C SER A 409 32.88 10.20 -2.07
N ARG A 410 31.75 9.79 -2.67
CA ARG A 410 31.71 8.68 -3.61
C ARG A 410 32.58 8.90 -4.84
N SER A 411 32.72 10.13 -5.32
CA SER A 411 33.55 10.43 -6.48
C SER A 411 35.03 10.11 -6.28
N ALA A 412 35.46 10.06 -5.03
CA ALA A 412 36.85 9.67 -4.63
C ALA A 412 37.01 8.15 -4.50
N VAL A 413 35.92 7.36 -4.51
CA VAL A 413 35.94 5.91 -4.34
C VAL A 413 36.14 5.21 -5.68
N THR A 414 37.26 4.48 -5.81
CA THR A 414 37.59 3.70 -7.01
C THR A 414 37.25 2.21 -6.88
N SER A 415 36.79 1.79 -5.70
CA SER A 415 36.43 0.41 -5.41
C SER A 415 35.16 -0.02 -6.16
N ALA A 416 35.13 -1.29 -6.60
CA ALA A 416 33.94 -1.92 -7.17
C ALA A 416 33.10 -2.67 -6.12
N ASP A 417 33.52 -2.63 -4.84
CA ASP A 417 32.76 -3.24 -3.76
C ASP A 417 31.44 -2.49 -3.54
N PRO A 418 30.28 -3.15 -3.64
CA PRO A 418 28.99 -2.53 -3.41
C PRO A 418 28.85 -1.86 -2.03
N TRP A 419 29.54 -2.38 -1.01
CA TRP A 419 29.54 -1.80 0.34
C TRP A 419 30.11 -0.37 0.39
N ASP A 420 31.06 -0.06 -0.48
CA ASP A 420 31.64 1.27 -0.62
C ASP A 420 30.66 2.32 -1.20
N SER A 421 29.48 1.90 -1.63
CA SER A 421 28.40 2.77 -2.08
C SER A 421 27.07 2.47 -1.35
N THR A 422 27.13 2.04 -0.10
CA THR A 422 25.96 1.70 0.71
C THR A 422 25.90 2.55 1.97
N VAL A 423 24.70 3.04 2.27
CA VAL A 423 24.34 3.77 3.48
C VAL A 423 23.55 2.83 4.39
N ALA A 424 24.09 2.52 5.57
CA ALA A 424 23.36 1.88 6.66
C ALA A 424 22.55 2.93 7.41
N TYR A 425 21.25 2.74 7.49
CA TYR A 425 20.34 3.56 8.28
C TYR A 425 20.06 2.88 9.62
N ALA A 426 20.43 3.52 10.72
CA ALA A 426 20.23 2.98 12.05
C ALA A 426 18.74 3.01 12.44
N PHE A 427 18.06 1.87 12.18
CA PHE A 427 16.66 1.69 12.50
C PHE A 427 16.47 1.53 14.01
N GLY A 428 15.59 2.33 14.59
CA GLY A 428 15.34 2.36 16.03
C GLY A 428 16.01 3.53 16.77
N ASP A 429 17.02 4.17 16.18
CA ASP A 429 17.48 5.48 16.64
C ASP A 429 16.49 6.57 16.18
N PRO A 430 16.32 7.66 16.95
CA PRO A 430 15.40 8.74 16.59
C PRO A 430 15.93 9.62 15.45
N VAL A 431 16.47 8.98 14.41
CA VAL A 431 16.93 9.63 13.18
C VAL A 431 15.82 9.72 12.17
N HIS A 432 15.75 10.84 11.49
CA HIS A 432 14.68 11.08 10.52
C HIS A 432 14.92 10.32 9.21
N CYS A 433 14.09 9.30 8.92
CA CYS A 433 14.21 8.50 7.71
C CYS A 433 14.08 9.32 6.40
N GLY A 434 13.46 10.48 6.44
CA GLY A 434 13.39 11.41 5.32
C GLY A 434 14.76 11.87 4.80
N LEU A 435 15.80 11.88 5.64
CA LEU A 435 17.16 12.19 5.21
C LEU A 435 17.69 11.21 4.17
N LEU A 436 17.18 9.98 4.13
CA LEU A 436 17.52 8.98 3.10
C LEU A 436 17.12 9.38 1.68
N TYR A 437 16.24 10.37 1.50
CA TYR A 437 15.99 10.92 0.17
C TYR A 437 17.24 11.62 -0.41
N GLY A 438 18.18 12.04 0.43
CA GLY A 438 19.48 12.56 0.01
C GLY A 438 20.47 11.48 -0.43
N VAL A 439 20.19 10.20 -0.26
CA VAL A 439 21.05 9.14 -0.79
C VAL A 439 20.89 9.10 -2.32
N PRO A 440 21.97 9.25 -3.12
CA PRO A 440 21.91 9.17 -4.56
C PRO A 440 21.31 7.85 -5.07
N ASP A 441 20.51 7.87 -6.14
CA ASP A 441 19.77 6.70 -6.64
C ASP A 441 20.67 5.51 -7.06
N GLY A 442 21.94 5.75 -7.31
CA GLY A 442 22.92 4.69 -7.61
C GLY A 442 23.61 4.09 -6.39
N MET A 443 23.19 4.46 -5.17
CA MET A 443 23.72 3.91 -3.92
C MET A 443 22.72 2.95 -3.25
N GLY A 444 23.26 2.00 -2.49
CA GLY A 444 22.47 1.07 -1.68
C GLY A 444 22.01 1.68 -0.36
N ILE A 445 20.88 1.19 0.16
CA ILE A 445 20.38 1.54 1.49
C ILE A 445 20.13 0.25 2.26
N GLN A 446 20.65 0.18 3.48
CA GLN A 446 20.38 -0.88 4.45
C GLN A 446 19.62 -0.30 5.62
N PHE A 447 18.62 -1.03 6.12
CA PHE A 447 17.91 -0.72 7.36
C PHE A 447 18.49 -1.63 8.45
N ASP A 448 19.46 -1.12 9.20
CA ASP A 448 20.13 -1.89 10.24
C ASP A 448 19.56 -1.53 11.61
N GLU A 449 19.20 -2.53 12.39
CA GLU A 449 18.76 -2.29 13.76
C GLU A 449 19.90 -1.63 14.54
N ALA A 450 19.59 -0.57 15.32
CA ALA A 450 20.57 0.11 16.14
C ALA A 450 21.30 -0.86 17.09
N ALA A 451 20.61 -1.87 17.62
CA ALA A 451 21.19 -2.94 18.43
C ALA A 451 22.26 -3.75 17.65
N TYR A 452 22.02 -4.01 16.36
CA TYR A 452 22.97 -4.70 15.49
C TYR A 452 24.21 -3.84 15.23
N LEU A 453 24.03 -2.54 14.93
CA LEU A 453 25.13 -1.62 14.68
C LEU A 453 25.98 -1.34 15.94
N THR A 454 25.42 -1.49 17.14
CA THR A 454 26.13 -1.30 18.41
C THR A 454 26.78 -2.58 18.94
N ASP A 455 26.50 -3.76 18.38
CA ASP A 455 27.12 -5.02 18.77
C ASP A 455 28.61 -5.02 18.38
N PRO A 456 29.54 -5.10 19.36
CA PRO A 456 30.98 -5.14 19.08
C PRO A 456 31.41 -6.34 18.24
N ALA A 457 30.63 -7.42 18.25
CA ALA A 457 30.91 -8.63 17.47
C ALA A 457 30.57 -8.45 15.99
N HIS A 458 29.81 -7.40 15.64
CA HIS A 458 29.42 -7.11 14.28
C HIS A 458 30.38 -6.08 13.63
N GLU A 459 30.96 -6.48 12.49
CA GLU A 459 31.71 -5.57 11.62
C GLU A 459 30.72 -4.84 10.70
N ILE A 460 30.73 -3.51 10.72
CA ILE A 460 29.91 -2.68 9.82
C ILE A 460 30.60 -2.67 8.46
N HIS A 461 29.96 -3.22 7.43
CA HIS A 461 30.50 -3.29 6.07
C HIS A 461 30.17 -2.04 5.26
N SER A 462 29.01 -1.42 5.45
CA SER A 462 28.60 -0.18 4.76
C SER A 462 29.61 0.94 5.04
N ARG A 463 30.02 1.62 3.98
CA ARG A 463 30.95 2.76 4.09
C ARG A 463 30.35 3.94 4.82
N TYR A 464 29.04 4.12 4.70
CA TYR A 464 28.30 5.24 5.30
C TYR A 464 27.29 4.74 6.32
N VAL A 465 27.11 5.49 7.41
CA VAL A 465 26.08 5.22 8.42
C VAL A 465 25.33 6.49 8.73
N LEU A 466 24.00 6.44 8.62
CA LEU A 466 23.09 7.51 9.01
C LEU A 466 22.40 7.15 10.32
N THR A 467 22.67 7.93 11.37
CA THR A 467 22.11 7.75 12.73
C THR A 467 21.72 9.10 13.34
N ALA A 468 21.06 9.09 14.49
CA ALA A 468 20.85 10.32 15.26
C ALA A 468 22.11 10.68 16.07
N ALA A 469 22.24 11.96 16.38
CA ALA A 469 23.23 12.42 17.35
C ALA A 469 22.95 11.82 18.74
N ASP A 470 23.96 11.75 19.59
CA ASP A 470 23.84 11.29 20.98
C ASP A 470 23.25 9.88 21.17
N THR A 471 23.43 9.00 20.19
CA THR A 471 23.03 7.59 20.27
C THR A 471 24.22 6.67 20.56
N PRO A 472 23.97 5.44 21.09
CA PRO A 472 25.01 4.44 21.20
C PRO A 472 25.70 4.10 19.87
N THR A 473 24.93 4.13 18.76
CA THR A 473 25.48 3.95 17.39
C THR A 473 26.47 5.07 17.07
N ALA A 474 26.11 6.33 17.27
CA ALA A 474 26.99 7.47 17.04
C ALA A 474 28.26 7.41 17.89
N ALA A 475 28.12 7.07 19.19
CA ALA A 475 29.25 6.92 20.09
C ALA A 475 30.23 5.84 19.64
N ARG A 476 29.73 4.69 19.16
CA ARG A 476 30.56 3.64 18.59
C ARG A 476 31.32 4.10 17.36
N LEU A 477 30.61 4.73 16.40
CA LEU A 477 31.24 5.19 15.15
C LEU A 477 32.37 6.19 15.42
N GLN A 478 32.16 7.12 16.36
CA GLN A 478 33.18 8.07 16.79
C GLN A 478 34.38 7.37 17.45
N ALA A 479 34.13 6.40 18.32
CA ALA A 479 35.19 5.61 18.95
C ALA A 479 35.99 4.79 17.94
N ASP A 480 35.37 4.30 16.88
CA ASP A 480 35.98 3.55 15.77
C ASP A 480 36.66 4.48 14.74
N GLY A 481 36.66 5.81 14.95
CA GLY A 481 37.35 6.79 14.12
C GLY A 481 36.63 7.18 12.83
N TRP A 482 35.30 6.96 12.74
CA TRP A 482 34.52 7.38 11.57
C TRP A 482 34.43 8.92 11.50
N MET A 483 34.48 9.44 10.27
CA MET A 483 34.39 10.88 9.99
C MET A 483 32.94 11.33 9.84
N VAL A 484 32.62 12.51 10.35
CA VAL A 484 31.31 13.14 10.14
C VAL A 484 31.31 13.83 8.78
N LEU A 485 30.45 13.40 7.86
CA LEU A 485 30.23 14.07 6.57
C LEU A 485 29.14 15.13 6.65
N TYR A 486 28.11 14.89 7.45
CA TYR A 486 26.97 15.79 7.63
C TYR A 486 26.40 15.65 9.04
N GLU A 487 26.02 16.77 9.64
CA GLU A 487 25.40 16.80 10.97
C GLU A 487 24.29 17.85 11.03
N SER A 488 23.17 17.47 11.63
CA SER A 488 22.04 18.35 11.97
C SER A 488 21.33 17.84 13.22
N ASP A 489 20.32 18.58 13.67
CA ASP A 489 19.39 18.18 14.74
C ASP A 489 18.54 16.95 14.38
N ARG A 490 18.55 16.52 13.13
CA ARG A 490 17.73 15.42 12.59
C ARG A 490 18.49 14.14 12.31
N GLY A 491 19.81 14.21 12.25
CA GLY A 491 20.67 13.06 12.02
C GLY A 491 22.08 13.44 11.67
N VAL A 492 22.94 12.45 11.77
CA VAL A 492 24.38 12.54 11.47
C VAL A 492 24.75 11.45 10.47
N LEU A 493 25.46 11.85 9.41
CA LEU A 493 25.99 10.94 8.41
C LEU A 493 27.49 10.76 8.68
N TYR A 494 27.89 9.52 8.91
CA TYR A 494 29.28 9.13 9.11
C TYR A 494 29.82 8.41 7.86
N GLU A 495 31.14 8.54 7.64
CA GLU A 495 31.93 7.83 6.64
C GLU A 495 33.09 7.09 7.33
N ARG A 496 33.33 5.82 6.91
CA ARG A 496 34.47 5.04 7.37
C ARG A 496 35.76 5.40 6.65
#